data_f26ab76d5b135e28a91f0b3150e48c5b
#
_entry.id   f26ab76d5b135e28a91f0b3150e48c5b
#
_cell.length_a   1.000
_cell.length_b   1.000
_cell.length_c   1.000
_cell.angle_alpha   90.00
_cell.angle_beta   90.00
_cell.angle_gamma   90.00
#
_symmetry.space_group_name_H-M   'P 1'
#
loop_
_entity.id
_entity.type
_entity.pdbx_description
1 polymer ?
#
loop_
_entity_poly.entity_id
_entity_poly.type
_entity_poly.pdbx_seq_one_letter_code
_entity_poly.pdbx_strand_id
1 'polypeptide(L)'
;IRNVSSKSFSGKVEYELYDRNGNKVQSGSKSFSLSKGKARTTTVGMNVENPHLWEPDSPYLYQLHVYIKDKNDNIIDGYRRRIGIRSVEFKGKDGFWLNGKPYPYPLIGANRHQDFAVVGNALSNSLHWRDAKKLRDAGLRVIRNAHYPQDPAFMDACDELGLFVIVNTPGWQFWNDAPIFAQRVYNDIRNMVRRDRNHPSVWMWEPILNETWYPEDFAKNVVDILHEEYPYPYCYAGCDVTARGSEYFPIHFTHPLNGEGGAFNTKTLNPEISYFTREWGDNVDDWNSHNSPSRVNRVWGEVPMLIQAQGYAKT
;
A
#
# COMPACT_ATOMS: atom_id res chain seq x y z
N ILE A 1 -13.78 -14.21 -13.90
CA ILE A 1 -13.77 -14.76 -15.27
C ILE A 1 -14.83 -14.05 -16.06
N ARG A 2 -14.50 -13.59 -17.26
CA ARG A 2 -15.43 -12.99 -18.22
C ARG A 2 -15.34 -13.72 -19.54
N ASN A 3 -16.47 -14.17 -20.06
CA ASN A 3 -16.51 -14.79 -21.38
C ASN A 3 -16.68 -13.71 -22.46
N VAL A 4 -15.61 -13.40 -23.17
CA VAL A 4 -15.61 -12.41 -24.27
C VAL A 4 -15.84 -13.04 -25.64
N SER A 5 -15.99 -14.36 -25.70
CA SER A 5 -16.23 -15.07 -26.95
C SER A 5 -17.69 -14.92 -27.46
N SER A 6 -17.92 -15.30 -28.69
CA SER A 6 -19.25 -15.27 -29.30
C SER A 6 -20.17 -16.44 -28.90
N LYS A 7 -19.65 -17.44 -28.18
CA LYS A 7 -20.34 -18.66 -27.76
C LYS A 7 -20.28 -18.86 -26.25
N SER A 8 -21.13 -19.73 -25.71
CA SER A 8 -20.98 -20.21 -24.33
C SER A 8 -19.69 -20.99 -24.18
N PHE A 9 -19.06 -20.84 -23.02
CA PHE A 9 -17.81 -21.54 -22.68
C PHE A 9 -17.98 -22.33 -21.38
N SER A 10 -17.48 -23.55 -21.36
CA SER A 10 -17.39 -24.37 -20.16
C SER A 10 -15.98 -24.90 -20.00
N GLY A 11 -15.47 -24.85 -18.77
CA GLY A 11 -14.12 -25.26 -18.45
C GLY A 11 -13.88 -25.27 -16.95
N LYS A 12 -12.63 -25.18 -16.56
CA LYS A 12 -12.22 -25.09 -15.15
C LYS A 12 -11.24 -23.95 -14.91
N VAL A 13 -11.31 -23.33 -13.74
CA VAL A 13 -10.21 -22.60 -13.14
C VAL A 13 -9.34 -23.59 -12.42
N GLU A 14 -8.07 -23.59 -12.68
CA GLU A 14 -7.07 -24.38 -11.96
C GLU A 14 -6.06 -23.43 -11.34
N TYR A 15 -5.66 -23.66 -10.11
CA TYR A 15 -4.58 -22.92 -9.46
C TYR A 15 -3.50 -23.88 -8.96
N GLU A 16 -2.28 -23.40 -9.00
CA GLU A 16 -1.10 -24.06 -8.47
C GLU A 16 -0.25 -23.06 -7.70
N LEU A 17 0.09 -23.42 -6.46
CA LEU A 17 0.99 -22.65 -5.63
C LEU A 17 2.35 -23.33 -5.56
N TYR A 18 3.39 -22.59 -5.84
CA TYR A 18 4.78 -23.04 -5.79
C TYR A 18 5.56 -22.30 -4.73
N ASP A 19 6.47 -23.00 -4.07
CA ASP A 19 7.44 -22.42 -3.17
C ASP A 19 8.55 -21.68 -3.95
N ARG A 20 9.48 -21.06 -3.22
CA ARG A 20 10.64 -20.35 -3.81
C ARG A 20 11.54 -21.27 -4.65
N ASN A 21 11.57 -22.56 -4.35
CA ASN A 21 12.41 -23.53 -5.04
C ASN A 21 11.71 -24.15 -6.26
N GLY A 22 10.46 -23.76 -6.52
CA GLY A 22 9.66 -24.29 -7.62
C GLY A 22 8.93 -25.61 -7.31
N ASN A 23 8.90 -26.04 -6.04
CA ASN A 23 8.11 -27.20 -5.64
C ASN A 23 6.64 -26.80 -5.51
N LYS A 24 5.75 -27.65 -6.02
CA LYS A 24 4.31 -27.44 -5.88
C LYS A 24 3.88 -27.71 -4.42
N VAL A 25 3.37 -26.67 -3.78
CA VAL A 25 2.92 -26.69 -2.37
C VAL A 25 1.45 -27.06 -2.27
N GLN A 26 0.63 -26.51 -3.20
CA GLN A 26 -0.81 -26.71 -3.20
C GLN A 26 -1.36 -26.54 -4.61
N SER A 27 -2.47 -27.19 -4.91
CA SER A 27 -3.21 -26.99 -6.15
C SER A 27 -4.69 -27.32 -5.96
N GLY A 28 -5.52 -26.83 -6.85
CA GLY A 28 -6.93 -27.16 -6.88
C GLY A 28 -7.61 -26.64 -8.13
N SER A 29 -8.84 -27.06 -8.34
CA SER A 29 -9.60 -26.61 -9.49
C SER A 29 -11.09 -26.49 -9.18
N LYS A 30 -11.79 -25.68 -9.99
CA LYS A 30 -13.23 -25.49 -9.91
C LYS A 30 -13.82 -25.32 -11.29
N SER A 31 -14.77 -26.16 -11.66
CA SER A 31 -15.46 -26.08 -12.94
C SER A 31 -16.43 -24.89 -12.99
N PHE A 32 -16.62 -24.34 -14.18
CA PHE A 32 -17.57 -23.28 -14.44
C PHE A 32 -18.16 -23.38 -15.85
N SER A 33 -19.31 -22.73 -16.02
CA SER A 33 -19.91 -22.49 -17.34
C SER A 33 -20.39 -21.04 -17.40
N LEU A 34 -20.14 -20.39 -18.53
CA LEU A 34 -20.51 -18.98 -18.77
C LEU A 34 -21.11 -18.84 -20.17
N SER A 35 -22.29 -18.22 -20.23
CA SER A 35 -22.88 -17.79 -21.48
C SER A 35 -22.05 -16.67 -22.11
N LYS A 36 -22.24 -16.45 -23.43
CA LYS A 36 -21.65 -15.33 -24.17
C LYS A 36 -21.79 -14.00 -23.42
N GLY A 37 -20.70 -13.26 -23.29
CA GLY A 37 -20.65 -11.92 -22.69
C GLY A 37 -20.84 -11.87 -21.16
N LYS A 38 -21.10 -13.01 -20.50
CA LYS A 38 -21.31 -13.03 -19.04
C LYS A 38 -19.98 -13.10 -18.29
N ALA A 39 -20.02 -12.60 -17.06
CA ALA A 39 -18.93 -12.67 -16.09
C ALA A 39 -19.38 -13.41 -14.84
N ARG A 40 -18.44 -14.03 -14.14
CA ARG A 40 -18.66 -14.70 -12.86
C ARG A 40 -17.41 -14.59 -11.99
N THR A 41 -17.60 -14.26 -10.73
CA THR A 41 -16.58 -14.43 -9.69
C THR A 41 -16.69 -15.85 -9.13
N THR A 42 -15.57 -16.53 -9.01
CA THR A 42 -15.48 -17.80 -8.31
C THR A 42 -14.40 -17.71 -7.25
N THR A 43 -14.68 -18.23 -6.08
CA THR A 43 -13.74 -18.30 -4.96
C THR A 43 -13.32 -19.75 -4.78
N VAL A 44 -12.03 -19.95 -4.59
CA VAL A 44 -11.43 -21.23 -4.26
C VAL A 44 -10.61 -21.04 -3.00
N GLY A 45 -10.90 -21.82 -1.96
CA GLY A 45 -10.11 -21.85 -0.73
C GLY A 45 -8.80 -22.59 -0.95
N MET A 46 -7.73 -22.08 -0.34
CA MET A 46 -6.42 -22.71 -0.34
C MET A 46 -5.90 -22.74 1.10
N ASN A 47 -5.52 -23.93 1.57
CA ASN A 47 -4.87 -24.10 2.86
C ASN A 47 -3.41 -24.48 2.63
N VAL A 48 -2.49 -23.72 3.20
CA VAL A 48 -1.06 -24.00 3.18
C VAL A 48 -0.63 -24.37 4.59
N GLU A 49 -0.25 -25.61 4.80
CA GLU A 49 0.20 -26.09 6.10
C GLU A 49 1.62 -25.62 6.38
N ASN A 50 1.85 -25.07 7.58
CA ASN A 50 3.16 -24.54 8.01
C ASN A 50 3.82 -23.61 6.98
N PRO A 51 3.16 -22.54 6.56
CA PRO A 51 3.70 -21.68 5.51
C PRO A 51 4.96 -20.95 5.97
N HIS A 52 5.88 -20.70 5.06
CA HIS A 52 6.91 -19.70 5.25
C HIS A 52 6.25 -18.32 5.20
N LEU A 53 6.26 -17.61 6.33
CA LEU A 53 5.62 -16.30 6.43
C LEU A 53 6.53 -15.23 5.84
N TRP A 54 5.91 -14.24 5.21
CA TRP A 54 6.61 -13.05 4.74
C TRP A 54 6.83 -12.09 5.90
N GLU A 55 8.02 -11.57 6.01
CA GLU A 55 8.39 -10.49 6.93
C GLU A 55 9.56 -9.67 6.34
N PRO A 56 9.76 -8.40 6.76
CA PRO A 56 10.78 -7.53 6.17
C PRO A 56 12.21 -8.07 6.18
N ASP A 57 12.59 -8.80 7.21
CA ASP A 57 13.96 -9.33 7.33
C ASP A 57 14.10 -10.74 6.73
N SER A 58 12.98 -11.36 6.34
CA SER A 58 12.92 -12.64 5.62
C SER A 58 11.74 -12.66 4.64
N PRO A 59 11.80 -11.87 3.57
CA PRO A 59 10.70 -11.72 2.62
C PRO A 59 10.54 -12.98 1.77
N TYR A 60 9.62 -13.86 2.19
CA TYR A 60 9.35 -15.10 1.49
C TYR A 60 8.15 -14.95 0.56
N LEU A 61 8.37 -15.24 -0.73
CA LEU A 61 7.35 -15.17 -1.77
C LEU A 61 7.11 -16.53 -2.39
N TYR A 62 5.83 -16.89 -2.51
CA TYR A 62 5.33 -17.99 -3.29
C TYR A 62 4.97 -17.51 -4.70
N GLN A 63 4.86 -18.44 -5.63
CA GLN A 63 4.34 -18.20 -6.98
C GLN A 63 2.97 -18.85 -7.13
N LEU A 64 1.94 -18.04 -7.31
CA LEU A 64 0.59 -18.49 -7.62
C LEU A 64 0.38 -18.46 -9.15
N HIS A 65 0.09 -19.61 -9.72
CA HIS A 65 -0.32 -19.74 -11.10
C HIS A 65 -1.83 -20.03 -11.15
N VAL A 66 -2.55 -19.33 -11.98
CA VAL A 66 -3.99 -19.54 -12.19
C VAL A 66 -4.21 -19.73 -13.68
N TYR A 67 -4.91 -20.80 -14.04
CA TYR A 67 -5.20 -21.15 -15.43
C TYR A 67 -6.70 -21.25 -15.66
N ILE A 68 -7.13 -20.83 -16.82
CA ILE A 68 -8.43 -21.19 -17.39
C ILE A 68 -8.17 -22.29 -18.39
N LYS A 69 -8.77 -23.46 -18.16
CA LYS A 69 -8.66 -24.61 -19.06
C LYS A 69 -10.00 -24.96 -19.67
N ASP A 70 -9.97 -25.41 -20.91
CA ASP A 70 -11.14 -25.96 -21.60
C ASP A 70 -11.46 -27.41 -21.14
N LYS A 71 -12.45 -28.03 -21.77
CA LYS A 71 -12.86 -29.40 -21.44
C LYS A 71 -11.79 -30.47 -21.85
N ASN A 72 -10.84 -30.10 -22.66
CA ASN A 72 -9.75 -30.96 -23.14
C ASN A 72 -8.43 -30.68 -22.39
N ASP A 73 -8.50 -29.91 -21.28
CA ASP A 73 -7.35 -29.48 -20.49
C ASP A 73 -6.37 -28.52 -21.20
N ASN A 74 -6.76 -27.95 -22.35
CA ASN A 74 -5.95 -26.91 -22.98
C ASN A 74 -6.04 -25.62 -22.18
N ILE A 75 -4.90 -24.96 -21.96
CA ILE A 75 -4.83 -23.63 -21.32
C ILE A 75 -5.34 -22.61 -22.33
N ILE A 76 -6.41 -21.90 -21.95
CA ILE A 76 -7.04 -20.83 -22.75
C ILE A 76 -6.56 -19.46 -22.30
N ASP A 77 -6.34 -19.29 -20.99
CA ASP A 77 -5.85 -18.06 -20.39
C ASP A 77 -5.09 -18.40 -19.11
N GLY A 78 -4.24 -17.50 -18.65
CA GLY A 78 -3.45 -17.77 -17.46
C GLY A 78 -2.91 -16.49 -16.83
N TYR A 79 -2.65 -16.58 -15.53
CA TYR A 79 -2.16 -15.51 -14.73
C TYR A 79 -1.15 -16.03 -13.71
N ARG A 80 -0.04 -15.32 -13.54
CA ARG A 80 0.98 -15.61 -12.53
C ARG A 80 1.16 -14.42 -11.60
N ARG A 81 1.24 -14.70 -10.31
CA ARG A 81 1.48 -13.66 -9.31
C ARG A 81 2.40 -14.20 -8.22
N ARG A 82 3.30 -13.35 -7.75
CA ARG A 82 4.00 -13.62 -6.49
C ARG A 82 3.09 -13.20 -5.35
N ILE A 83 3.04 -13.96 -4.30
CA ILE A 83 2.28 -13.67 -3.09
C ILE A 83 3.12 -13.98 -1.85
N GLY A 84 2.94 -13.21 -0.79
CA GLY A 84 3.48 -13.51 0.53
C GLY A 84 2.35 -13.86 1.48
N ILE A 85 2.58 -14.81 2.35
CA ILE A 85 1.62 -15.19 3.40
C ILE A 85 2.02 -14.48 4.69
N ARG A 86 1.14 -13.64 5.22
CA ARG A 86 1.36 -12.91 6.46
C ARG A 86 0.05 -12.48 7.10
N SER A 87 0.12 -12.09 8.38
CA SER A 87 -0.93 -11.32 9.06
C SER A 87 -0.38 -10.01 9.60
N VAL A 88 -1.20 -8.96 9.58
CA VAL A 88 -0.89 -7.66 10.18
C VAL A 88 -2.03 -7.23 11.09
N GLU A 89 -1.70 -6.67 12.24
CA GLU A 89 -2.67 -6.17 13.19
C GLU A 89 -2.14 -4.88 13.83
N PHE A 90 -3.04 -3.91 14.02
CA PHE A 90 -2.78 -2.68 14.76
C PHE A 90 -3.60 -2.71 16.03
N LYS A 91 -2.95 -2.68 17.18
CA LYS A 91 -3.58 -2.93 18.50
C LYS A 91 -3.51 -1.70 19.43
N GLY A 92 -3.80 -0.53 18.89
CA GLY A 92 -3.78 0.70 19.66
C GLY A 92 -2.44 0.89 20.39
N LYS A 93 -2.49 1.10 21.71
CA LYS A 93 -1.30 1.27 22.56
C LYS A 93 -0.33 0.07 22.56
N ASP A 94 -0.81 -1.12 22.21
CA ASP A 94 0.01 -2.34 22.15
C ASP A 94 0.74 -2.47 20.80
N GLY A 95 0.63 -1.47 19.94
CA GLY A 95 1.42 -1.28 18.75
C GLY A 95 1.08 -2.18 17.58
N PHE A 96 2.03 -2.32 16.67
CA PHE A 96 1.93 -3.10 15.46
C PHE A 96 2.38 -4.55 15.68
N TRP A 97 1.58 -5.49 15.17
CA TRP A 97 1.84 -6.92 15.23
C TRP A 97 1.97 -7.51 13.82
N LEU A 98 2.99 -8.32 13.63
CA LEU A 98 3.24 -9.06 12.40
C LEU A 98 3.26 -10.56 12.69
N ASN A 99 2.49 -11.34 11.93
CA ASN A 99 2.45 -12.79 12.07
C ASN A 99 2.16 -13.27 13.50
N GLY A 100 1.22 -12.57 14.17
CA GLY A 100 0.77 -12.89 15.52
C GLY A 100 1.75 -12.51 16.65
N LYS A 101 2.79 -11.72 16.36
CA LYS A 101 3.79 -11.27 17.34
C LYS A 101 3.97 -9.75 17.29
N PRO A 102 4.25 -9.08 18.42
CA PRO A 102 4.64 -7.68 18.41
C PRO A 102 5.84 -7.47 17.49
N TYR A 103 5.76 -6.46 16.63
CA TYR A 103 6.89 -6.14 15.73
C TYR A 103 8.00 -5.44 16.52
N PRO A 104 9.23 -6.00 16.53
CA PRO A 104 10.24 -5.57 17.51
C PRO A 104 11.06 -4.35 17.09
N TYR A 105 10.87 -3.84 15.87
CA TYR A 105 11.71 -2.78 15.33
C TYR A 105 10.95 -1.47 15.17
N PRO A 106 11.62 -0.32 15.28
CA PRO A 106 11.03 0.96 14.92
C PRO A 106 10.56 0.97 13.46
N LEU A 107 9.37 1.51 13.23
CA LEU A 107 8.80 1.66 11.89
C LEU A 107 9.18 3.03 11.33
N ILE A 108 10.46 3.18 10.99
CA ILE A 108 11.01 4.40 10.40
C ILE A 108 10.92 4.30 8.88
N GLY A 109 10.45 5.38 8.25
CA GLY A 109 10.23 5.41 6.82
C GLY A 109 10.38 6.78 6.20
N ALA A 110 9.98 6.87 4.94
CA ALA A 110 9.96 8.10 4.18
C ALA A 110 8.75 8.17 3.24
N ASN A 111 8.33 9.36 2.90
CA ASN A 111 7.42 9.60 1.79
C ASN A 111 8.19 9.47 0.47
N ARG A 112 7.60 8.81 -0.50
CA ARG A 112 8.17 8.67 -1.83
C ARG A 112 7.24 9.25 -2.89
N HIS A 113 7.75 10.22 -3.63
CA HIS A 113 7.20 10.61 -4.92
C HIS A 113 7.91 9.84 -6.04
N GLN A 114 7.15 9.45 -7.07
CA GLN A 114 7.70 8.73 -8.22
C GLN A 114 8.31 9.69 -9.24
N ASP A 115 9.16 10.59 -8.77
CA ASP A 115 9.77 11.64 -9.58
C ASP A 115 11.26 11.40 -9.75
N PHE A 116 11.75 11.54 -10.98
CA PHE A 116 13.16 11.43 -11.28
C PHE A 116 13.62 12.58 -12.17
N ALA A 117 14.81 13.07 -11.90
CA ALA A 117 15.40 14.14 -12.72
C ALA A 117 15.39 13.75 -14.21
N VAL A 118 15.02 14.67 -15.07
CA VAL A 118 14.97 14.56 -16.53
C VAL A 118 13.76 13.77 -17.06
N VAL A 119 13.41 12.64 -16.46
CA VAL A 119 12.38 11.73 -16.97
C VAL A 119 11.02 11.85 -16.24
N GLY A 120 10.97 12.61 -15.13
CA GLY A 120 9.75 12.72 -14.33
C GLY A 120 9.25 11.35 -13.88
N ASN A 121 7.99 11.05 -14.13
CA ASN A 121 7.37 9.77 -13.75
C ASN A 121 7.60 8.61 -14.72
N ALA A 122 8.31 8.84 -15.83
CA ALA A 122 8.58 7.82 -16.85
C ALA A 122 9.81 6.97 -16.51
N LEU A 123 9.80 6.35 -15.35
CA LEU A 123 10.89 5.49 -14.87
C LEU A 123 10.82 4.10 -15.47
N SER A 124 11.99 3.52 -15.75
CA SER A 124 12.08 2.10 -16.06
C SER A 124 11.91 1.22 -14.80
N ASN A 125 11.48 -0.03 -14.98
CA ASN A 125 11.36 -0.99 -13.88
C ASN A 125 12.65 -1.12 -13.06
N SER A 126 13.82 -1.09 -13.72
CA SER A 126 15.13 -1.17 -13.05
C SER A 126 15.41 0.03 -12.15
N LEU A 127 14.91 1.24 -12.49
CA LEU A 127 15.04 2.41 -11.63
C LEU A 127 14.16 2.29 -10.39
N HIS A 128 12.94 1.78 -10.51
CA HIS A 128 12.08 1.49 -9.37
C HIS A 128 12.73 0.49 -8.40
N TRP A 129 13.33 -0.56 -8.92
CA TRP A 129 14.08 -1.55 -8.14
C TRP A 129 15.28 -0.95 -7.42
N ARG A 130 16.09 -0.16 -8.14
CA ARG A 130 17.24 0.53 -7.57
C ARG A 130 16.85 1.49 -6.47
N ASP A 131 15.73 2.19 -6.64
CA ASP A 131 15.21 3.12 -5.66
C ASP A 131 14.76 2.40 -4.39
N ALA A 132 13.94 1.37 -4.50
CA ALA A 132 13.52 0.53 -3.38
C ALA A 132 14.73 -0.06 -2.63
N LYS A 133 15.75 -0.55 -3.38
CA LYS A 133 16.97 -1.07 -2.76
C LYS A 133 17.73 0.00 -1.96
N LYS A 134 17.86 1.21 -2.48
CA LYS A 134 18.52 2.31 -1.77
C LYS A 134 17.79 2.69 -0.49
N LEU A 135 16.46 2.73 -0.52
CA LEU A 135 15.64 2.99 0.66
C LEU A 135 15.84 1.91 1.73
N ARG A 136 15.85 0.65 1.31
CA ARG A 136 16.12 -0.48 2.23
C ARG A 136 17.53 -0.45 2.79
N ASP A 137 18.55 -0.21 1.95
CA ASP A 137 19.96 -0.13 2.34
C ASP A 137 20.22 1.05 3.30
N ALA A 138 19.44 2.12 3.20
CA ALA A 138 19.45 3.24 4.13
C ALA A 138 18.82 2.93 5.50
N GLY A 139 18.30 1.72 5.69
CA GLY A 139 17.68 1.28 6.95
C GLY A 139 16.20 1.60 7.10
N LEU A 140 15.55 2.15 6.05
CA LEU A 140 14.12 2.41 6.09
C LEU A 140 13.34 1.10 6.06
N ARG A 141 12.23 1.08 6.80
CA ARG A 141 11.33 -0.08 6.89
C ARG A 141 9.96 0.18 6.28
N VAL A 142 9.56 1.44 6.22
CA VAL A 142 8.24 1.87 5.72
C VAL A 142 8.41 2.89 4.60
N ILE A 143 7.69 2.72 3.52
CA ILE A 143 7.57 3.72 2.46
C ILE A 143 6.11 4.11 2.32
N ARG A 144 5.82 5.40 2.45
CA ARG A 144 4.51 5.94 2.15
C ARG A 144 4.50 6.43 0.70
N ASN A 145 3.58 5.91 -0.08
CA ASN A 145 3.43 6.25 -1.49
C ASN A 145 2.69 7.59 -1.64
N ALA A 146 3.37 8.68 -1.27
CA ALA A 146 2.76 10.02 -1.29
C ALA A 146 2.71 10.58 -2.73
N HIS A 147 1.59 11.09 -3.25
CA HIS A 147 0.24 10.90 -2.72
C HIS A 147 -0.59 10.21 -3.80
N TYR A 148 -0.15 9.05 -4.24
CA TYR A 148 -0.74 8.26 -5.32
C TYR A 148 -0.13 6.86 -5.37
N PRO A 149 -0.85 5.85 -5.92
CA PRO A 149 -0.30 4.52 -6.10
C PRO A 149 0.95 4.54 -6.99
N GLN A 150 2.00 3.90 -6.54
CA GLN A 150 3.27 3.84 -7.27
C GLN A 150 3.24 2.77 -8.37
N ASP A 151 4.26 2.76 -9.23
CA ASP A 151 4.43 1.77 -10.28
C ASP A 151 4.46 0.34 -9.72
N PRO A 152 3.84 -0.65 -10.38
CA PRO A 152 3.88 -2.05 -9.95
C PRO A 152 5.30 -2.61 -9.76
N ALA A 153 6.29 -2.16 -10.53
CA ALA A 153 7.67 -2.61 -10.36
C ALA A 153 8.27 -2.15 -9.02
N PHE A 154 7.87 -0.98 -8.50
CA PHE A 154 8.26 -0.55 -7.16
C PHE A 154 7.60 -1.42 -6.08
N MET A 155 6.32 -1.75 -6.24
CA MET A 155 5.61 -2.64 -5.32
C MET A 155 6.22 -4.05 -5.30
N ASP A 156 6.54 -4.59 -6.48
CA ASP A 156 7.25 -5.87 -6.61
C ASP A 156 8.63 -5.85 -5.91
N ALA A 157 9.35 -4.74 -6.02
CA ALA A 157 10.64 -4.56 -5.34
C ALA A 157 10.48 -4.49 -3.81
N CYS A 158 9.45 -3.81 -3.31
CA CYS A 158 9.14 -3.76 -1.88
C CYS A 158 8.81 -5.15 -1.32
N ASP A 159 8.07 -5.96 -2.07
CA ASP A 159 7.77 -7.35 -1.68
C ASP A 159 9.04 -8.18 -1.51
N GLU A 160 10.00 -8.06 -2.44
CA GLU A 160 11.24 -8.84 -2.43
C GLU A 160 12.30 -8.32 -1.44
N LEU A 161 12.34 -7.00 -1.25
CA LEU A 161 13.33 -6.36 -0.38
C LEU A 161 12.87 -6.22 1.07
N GLY A 162 11.60 -6.55 1.37
CA GLY A 162 11.07 -6.49 2.72
C GLY A 162 10.82 -5.05 3.19
N LEU A 163 10.21 -4.23 2.36
CA LEU A 163 9.72 -2.91 2.74
C LEU A 163 8.21 -2.95 2.98
N PHE A 164 7.75 -2.35 4.07
CA PHE A 164 6.32 -2.07 4.23
C PHE A 164 5.92 -0.87 3.37
N VAL A 165 4.72 -0.91 2.84
CA VAL A 165 4.17 0.16 2.00
C VAL A 165 2.82 0.64 2.52
N ILE A 166 2.68 1.96 2.64
CA ILE A 166 1.39 2.63 2.81
C ILE A 166 0.94 3.08 1.42
N VAL A 167 -0.18 2.55 0.95
CA VAL A 167 -0.71 2.86 -0.38
C VAL A 167 -1.79 3.92 -0.27
N ASN A 168 -1.61 5.01 -1.01
CA ASN A 168 -2.43 6.20 -0.96
C ASN A 168 -3.37 6.32 -2.16
N THR A 169 -4.58 6.80 -1.91
CA THR A 169 -5.49 7.26 -2.97
C THR A 169 -4.87 8.44 -3.72
N PRO A 170 -4.97 8.50 -5.05
CA PRO A 170 -4.40 9.60 -5.81
C PRO A 170 -5.13 10.91 -5.54
N GLY A 171 -4.39 11.95 -5.18
CA GLY A 171 -4.88 13.32 -4.95
C GLY A 171 -4.61 13.85 -3.55
N TRP A 172 -4.43 15.17 -3.47
CA TRP A 172 -4.25 15.90 -2.22
C TRP A 172 -4.69 17.36 -2.38
N GLN A 173 -5.04 17.99 -1.26
CA GLN A 173 -5.34 19.43 -1.15
C GLN A 173 -6.42 19.94 -2.12
N PHE A 174 -7.29 19.07 -2.59
CA PHE A 174 -8.34 19.43 -3.54
C PHE A 174 -9.61 18.61 -3.32
N TRP A 175 -10.73 19.30 -3.24
CA TRP A 175 -12.06 18.73 -3.23
C TRP A 175 -12.97 19.46 -4.24
N ASN A 176 -13.89 18.72 -4.82
CA ASN A 176 -14.93 19.27 -5.69
C ASN A 176 -16.29 18.69 -5.30
N ASP A 177 -17.27 19.57 -5.05
CA ASP A 177 -18.60 19.16 -4.59
C ASP A 177 -19.48 18.54 -5.68
N ALA A 178 -19.04 18.49 -6.95
CA ALA A 178 -19.75 17.78 -7.97
C ALA A 178 -19.84 16.28 -7.66
N PRO A 179 -21.04 15.66 -7.66
CA PRO A 179 -21.19 14.24 -7.28
C PRO A 179 -20.32 13.27 -8.05
N ILE A 180 -19.99 13.61 -9.29
CA ILE A 180 -19.09 12.80 -10.13
C ILE A 180 -17.67 12.75 -9.60
N PHE A 181 -17.22 13.76 -8.84
CA PHE A 181 -15.88 13.78 -8.28
C PHE A 181 -15.73 12.68 -7.22
N ALA A 182 -16.59 12.66 -6.20
CA ALA A 182 -16.58 11.62 -5.18
C ALA A 182 -16.70 10.21 -5.80
N GLN A 183 -17.59 10.04 -6.79
CA GLN A 183 -17.78 8.76 -7.48
C GLN A 183 -16.49 8.29 -8.19
N ARG A 184 -15.72 9.20 -8.80
CA ARG A 184 -14.43 8.87 -9.42
C ARG A 184 -13.41 8.46 -8.37
N VAL A 185 -13.31 9.18 -7.26
CA VAL A 185 -12.41 8.83 -6.16
C VAL A 185 -12.76 7.46 -5.58
N TYR A 186 -14.04 7.14 -5.38
CA TYR A 186 -14.46 5.80 -4.94
C TYR A 186 -14.04 4.70 -5.93
N ASN A 187 -14.12 4.96 -7.22
CA ASN A 187 -13.63 4.01 -8.24
C ASN A 187 -12.11 3.86 -8.21
N ASP A 188 -11.38 4.96 -7.99
CA ASP A 188 -9.93 4.94 -7.88
C ASP A 188 -9.48 4.14 -6.65
N ILE A 189 -10.16 4.29 -5.50
CA ILE A 189 -9.93 3.49 -4.30
C ILE A 189 -10.15 2.00 -4.58
N ARG A 190 -11.26 1.62 -5.21
CA ARG A 190 -11.52 0.22 -5.57
C ARG A 190 -10.42 -0.35 -6.48
N ASN A 191 -10.03 0.40 -7.50
CA ASN A 191 -9.01 -0.01 -8.45
C ASN A 191 -7.63 -0.14 -7.78
N MET A 192 -7.27 0.81 -6.92
CA MET A 192 -6.04 0.79 -6.14
C MET A 192 -5.96 -0.48 -5.28
N VAL A 193 -7.00 -0.75 -4.50
CA VAL A 193 -7.03 -1.93 -3.63
C VAL A 193 -6.96 -3.22 -4.45
N ARG A 194 -7.75 -3.34 -5.51
CA ARG A 194 -7.74 -4.52 -6.40
C ARG A 194 -6.40 -4.76 -7.07
N ARG A 195 -5.68 -3.71 -7.41
CA ARG A 195 -4.35 -3.80 -8.00
C ARG A 195 -3.33 -4.32 -7.00
N ASP A 196 -3.34 -3.78 -5.77
CA ASP A 196 -2.21 -3.92 -4.85
C ASP A 196 -2.45 -4.86 -3.67
N ARG A 197 -3.69 -5.32 -3.42
CA ARG A 197 -4.03 -6.14 -2.24
C ARG A 197 -3.32 -7.50 -2.15
N ASN A 198 -2.67 -7.94 -3.22
CA ASN A 198 -1.90 -9.19 -3.22
C ASN A 198 -0.40 -8.97 -2.94
N HIS A 199 0.05 -7.72 -2.79
CA HIS A 199 1.42 -7.42 -2.39
C HIS A 199 1.55 -7.58 -0.87
N PRO A 200 2.41 -8.48 -0.36
CA PRO A 200 2.59 -8.64 1.09
C PRO A 200 3.24 -7.42 1.74
N SER A 201 3.95 -6.60 0.98
CA SER A 201 4.50 -5.32 1.44
C SER A 201 3.43 -4.29 1.83
N VAL A 202 2.25 -4.32 1.23
CA VAL A 202 1.16 -3.42 1.60
C VAL A 202 0.65 -3.78 2.99
N TRP A 203 0.93 -2.95 3.96
CA TRP A 203 0.55 -3.17 5.35
C TRP A 203 -0.52 -2.20 5.85
N MET A 204 -0.66 -1.05 5.15
CA MET A 204 -1.62 -0.01 5.50
C MET A 204 -2.18 0.61 4.22
N TRP A 205 -3.47 0.91 4.24
CA TRP A 205 -4.16 1.68 3.21
C TRP A 205 -4.44 3.07 3.74
N GLU A 206 -4.10 4.08 2.95
CA GLU A 206 -4.52 5.46 3.15
C GLU A 206 -5.52 5.82 2.04
N PRO A 207 -6.80 5.48 2.22
CA PRO A 207 -7.80 5.60 1.16
C PRO A 207 -8.36 7.00 1.03
N ILE A 208 -8.02 7.86 1.95
CA ILE A 208 -8.50 9.24 2.01
C ILE A 208 -7.59 10.16 1.19
N LEU A 209 -8.14 11.31 0.77
CA LEU A 209 -7.34 12.34 0.09
C LEU A 209 -6.51 13.11 1.12
N ASN A 210 -5.18 13.17 0.90
CA ASN A 210 -4.26 13.85 1.80
C ASN A 210 -4.58 15.34 1.92
N GLU A 211 -4.55 15.90 3.14
CA GLU A 211 -4.73 17.34 3.42
C GLU A 211 -5.93 17.96 2.70
N THR A 212 -7.02 17.24 2.61
CA THR A 212 -8.20 17.63 1.84
C THR A 212 -9.41 17.81 2.75
N TRP A 213 -10.13 18.91 2.56
CA TRP A 213 -11.39 19.19 3.25
C TRP A 213 -12.56 18.52 2.51
N TYR A 214 -12.79 17.25 2.79
CA TYR A 214 -13.90 16.47 2.24
C TYR A 214 -15.08 16.43 3.23
N PRO A 215 -16.31 16.14 2.76
CA PRO A 215 -17.46 15.90 3.62
C PRO A 215 -17.29 14.63 4.47
N GLU A 216 -17.91 14.62 5.65
CA GLU A 216 -17.82 13.47 6.58
C GLU A 216 -18.36 12.17 5.97
N ASP A 217 -19.47 12.23 5.22
CA ASP A 217 -20.05 11.08 4.54
C ASP A 217 -19.11 10.46 3.48
N PHE A 218 -18.21 11.27 2.89
CA PHE A 218 -17.17 10.75 2.03
C PHE A 218 -16.24 9.79 2.80
N ALA A 219 -15.78 10.15 3.99
CA ALA A 219 -14.92 9.32 4.82
C ALA A 219 -15.60 7.99 5.19
N LYS A 220 -16.87 8.04 5.59
CA LYS A 220 -17.67 6.85 5.88
C LYS A 220 -17.77 5.91 4.68
N ASN A 221 -18.14 6.45 3.51
CA ASN A 221 -18.25 5.66 2.28
C ASN A 221 -16.93 5.03 1.86
N VAL A 222 -15.82 5.71 2.10
CA VAL A 222 -14.46 5.19 1.83
C VAL A 222 -14.18 3.96 2.69
N VAL A 223 -14.54 3.98 3.98
CA VAL A 223 -14.35 2.82 4.88
C VAL A 223 -15.20 1.64 4.41
N ASP A 224 -16.46 1.88 4.04
CA ASP A 224 -17.35 0.84 3.50
C ASP A 224 -16.75 0.18 2.24
N ILE A 225 -16.21 0.99 1.34
CA ILE A 225 -15.53 0.51 0.12
C ILE A 225 -14.30 -0.35 0.46
N LEU A 226 -13.52 0.05 1.44
CA LEU A 226 -12.37 -0.75 1.86
C LEU A 226 -12.79 -2.09 2.45
N HIS A 227 -13.82 -2.12 3.27
CA HIS A 227 -14.36 -3.38 3.80
C HIS A 227 -14.87 -4.32 2.71
N GLU A 228 -15.43 -3.78 1.63
CA GLU A 228 -15.82 -4.59 0.45
C GLU A 228 -14.60 -5.18 -0.26
N GLU A 229 -13.55 -4.39 -0.48
CA GLU A 229 -12.43 -4.77 -1.34
C GLU A 229 -11.29 -5.46 -0.57
N TYR A 230 -11.15 -5.15 0.73
CA TYR A 230 -10.13 -5.69 1.62
C TYR A 230 -10.71 -5.88 3.03
N PRO A 231 -11.43 -6.96 3.29
CA PRO A 231 -12.21 -7.18 4.52
C PRO A 231 -11.37 -7.52 5.76
N TYR A 232 -10.16 -7.02 5.84
CA TYR A 232 -9.28 -7.16 7.00
C TYR A 232 -9.33 -5.88 7.82
N PRO A 233 -9.84 -5.92 9.06
CA PRO A 233 -9.93 -4.75 9.91
C PRO A 233 -8.54 -4.24 10.32
N TYR A 234 -8.52 -2.99 10.79
CA TYR A 234 -7.36 -2.37 11.46
C TYR A 234 -6.14 -2.03 10.61
N CYS A 235 -6.24 -2.02 9.28
CA CYS A 235 -5.15 -1.59 8.40
C CYS A 235 -5.49 -0.37 7.53
N TYR A 236 -6.51 0.41 7.94
CA TYR A 236 -6.94 1.61 7.24
C TYR A 236 -6.58 2.85 8.04
N ALA A 237 -5.82 3.74 7.43
CA ALA A 237 -5.48 5.01 8.04
C ALA A 237 -6.39 6.11 7.54
N GLY A 238 -6.95 6.87 8.49
CA GLY A 238 -7.57 8.15 8.20
C GLY A 238 -6.50 9.21 7.96
N CYS A 239 -6.95 10.42 7.65
CA CYS A 239 -6.10 11.59 7.72
C CYS A 239 -5.86 12.00 9.18
N ASP A 240 -5.41 13.22 9.41
CA ASP A 240 -5.12 13.74 10.74
C ASP A 240 -6.28 13.54 11.72
N VAL A 241 -5.97 13.34 12.98
CA VAL A 241 -6.93 13.13 14.08
C VAL A 241 -8.02 14.20 14.19
N THR A 242 -7.79 15.38 13.61
CA THR A 242 -8.74 16.50 13.57
C THR A 242 -9.59 16.56 12.31
N ALA A 243 -9.37 15.65 11.37
CA ALA A 243 -10.14 15.64 10.15
C ALA A 243 -11.54 15.07 10.35
N ARG A 244 -12.48 15.52 9.52
CA ARG A 244 -13.85 15.02 9.53
C ARG A 244 -13.87 13.52 9.21
N GLY A 245 -14.60 12.75 10.00
CA GLY A 245 -14.73 11.31 9.80
C GLY A 245 -13.50 10.51 10.20
N SER A 246 -12.55 11.10 10.96
CA SER A 246 -11.40 10.37 11.49
C SER A 246 -11.81 9.21 12.40
N GLU A 247 -12.95 9.32 13.10
CA GLU A 247 -13.51 8.29 13.97
C GLU A 247 -13.89 6.99 13.27
N TYR A 248 -14.06 7.00 11.95
CA TYR A 248 -14.35 5.78 11.18
C TYR A 248 -13.10 4.93 10.90
N PHE A 249 -11.91 5.48 11.15
CA PHE A 249 -10.65 4.82 10.85
C PHE A 249 -9.98 4.25 12.11
N PRO A 250 -9.48 3.03 12.09
CA PRO A 250 -8.80 2.42 13.23
C PRO A 250 -7.36 2.93 13.44
N ILE A 251 -6.79 3.61 12.44
CA ILE A 251 -5.47 4.20 12.51
C ILE A 251 -5.59 5.68 12.21
N HIS A 252 -5.03 6.52 13.09
CA HIS A 252 -5.01 7.96 12.89
C HIS A 252 -3.60 8.44 12.60
N PHE A 253 -3.50 9.39 11.69
CA PHE A 253 -2.27 10.14 11.53
C PHE A 253 -2.19 11.25 12.55
N THR A 254 -0.99 11.47 13.05
CA THR A 254 -0.69 12.59 13.93
C THR A 254 0.60 13.25 13.47
N HIS A 255 0.73 14.54 13.73
CA HIS A 255 1.99 15.24 13.56
C HIS A 255 2.78 15.17 14.87
N PRO A 256 4.11 15.07 14.83
CA PRO A 256 4.93 15.43 15.96
C PRO A 256 4.59 16.90 16.28
N LEU A 257 4.37 17.19 17.55
CA LEU A 257 3.89 18.50 17.99
C LEU A 257 4.73 19.62 17.37
N ASN A 258 4.10 20.45 16.55
CA ASN A 258 4.52 21.76 16.09
C ASN A 258 5.89 21.91 15.44
N GLY A 259 6.53 20.88 14.94
CA GLY A 259 7.87 20.99 14.33
C GLY A 259 8.98 21.47 15.27
N GLU A 260 8.68 21.72 16.53
CA GLU A 260 9.57 22.30 17.53
C GLU A 260 10.16 21.26 18.51
N GLY A 261 10.17 19.99 18.16
CA GLY A 261 10.75 18.94 19.01
C GLY A 261 10.02 18.71 20.33
N GLY A 262 8.76 19.14 20.43
CA GLY A 262 7.93 18.87 21.60
C GLY A 262 7.59 17.39 21.70
N ALA A 263 7.74 16.82 22.89
CA ALA A 263 7.34 15.46 23.15
C ALA A 263 5.86 15.25 22.83
N PHE A 264 5.57 14.21 22.04
CA PHE A 264 4.22 13.78 21.73
C PHE A 264 3.41 13.56 23.03
N ASN A 265 2.30 14.29 23.19
CA ASN A 265 1.49 14.17 24.40
C ASN A 265 0.63 12.91 24.36
N THR A 266 1.21 11.79 24.75
CA THR A 266 0.54 10.49 24.79
C THR A 266 -0.64 10.43 25.77
N LYS A 267 -0.77 11.38 26.71
CA LYS A 267 -1.84 11.39 27.73
C LYS A 267 -3.22 11.69 27.16
N THR A 268 -3.28 12.32 25.99
CA THR A 268 -4.54 12.70 25.33
C THR A 268 -4.97 11.71 24.24
N LEU A 269 -4.17 10.66 24.00
CA LEU A 269 -4.48 9.68 22.98
C LEU A 269 -5.46 8.62 23.48
N ASN A 270 -6.35 8.20 22.60
CA ASN A 270 -7.20 7.05 22.84
C ASN A 270 -6.36 5.76 22.73
N PRO A 271 -6.25 4.94 23.80
CA PRO A 271 -5.43 3.72 23.79
C PRO A 271 -5.92 2.62 22.84
N GLU A 272 -7.16 2.70 22.37
CA GLU A 272 -7.74 1.74 21.42
C GLU A 272 -7.37 2.06 19.96
N ILE A 273 -6.89 3.29 19.69
CA ILE A 273 -6.54 3.75 18.36
C ILE A 273 -5.02 3.67 18.18
N SER A 274 -4.60 3.15 17.03
CA SER A 274 -3.19 3.19 16.64
C SER A 274 -2.85 4.53 15.99
N TYR A 275 -1.76 5.14 16.42
CA TYR A 275 -1.31 6.43 15.89
C TYR A 275 -0.01 6.26 15.10
N PHE A 276 0.07 6.96 13.98
CA PHE A 276 1.21 6.94 13.09
C PHE A 276 1.56 8.36 12.63
N THR A 277 2.82 8.74 12.74
CA THR A 277 3.31 10.00 12.18
C THR A 277 3.64 9.79 10.71
N ARG A 278 2.83 10.35 9.82
CA ARG A 278 2.97 10.15 8.36
C ARG A 278 4.05 11.01 7.73
N GLU A 279 4.32 12.15 8.32
CA GLU A 279 5.29 13.15 7.85
C GLU A 279 5.99 13.79 9.04
N TRP A 280 7.31 13.90 8.98
CA TRP A 280 8.13 14.53 9.99
C TRP A 280 9.44 15.02 9.36
N GLY A 281 10.18 15.89 10.03
CA GLY A 281 11.44 16.41 9.52
C GLY A 281 11.27 17.43 8.39
N ASP A 282 10.06 17.89 8.16
CA ASP A 282 9.74 18.92 7.17
C ASP A 282 9.97 20.31 7.78
N ASN A 283 11.22 20.60 8.11
CA ASN A 283 11.64 21.88 8.66
C ASN A 283 11.69 22.95 7.57
N VAL A 284 10.53 23.45 7.17
CA VAL A 284 10.42 24.49 6.17
C VAL A 284 10.17 25.82 6.86
N ASP A 285 11.17 26.67 6.89
CA ASP A 285 11.07 28.01 7.48
C ASP A 285 10.05 28.90 6.74
N ASP A 286 9.92 28.67 5.44
CA ASP A 286 8.98 29.38 4.58
C ASP A 286 8.48 28.46 3.45
N TRP A 287 7.21 28.06 3.53
CA TRP A 287 6.56 27.21 2.52
C TRP A 287 6.46 27.89 1.15
N ASN A 288 6.52 29.20 1.08
CA ASN A 288 6.48 29.96 -0.16
C ASN A 288 7.88 30.19 -0.76
N SER A 289 8.94 29.93 0.01
CA SER A 289 10.32 30.07 -0.47
C SER A 289 10.82 28.80 -1.13
N HIS A 290 11.10 28.87 -2.42
CA HIS A 290 11.76 27.77 -3.15
C HIS A 290 13.25 27.67 -2.81
N ASN A 291 13.79 28.59 -2.04
CA ASN A 291 15.22 28.70 -1.71
C ASN A 291 15.52 28.43 -0.23
N SER A 292 14.56 27.91 0.53
CA SER A 292 14.82 27.59 1.93
C SER A 292 15.84 26.42 2.04
N PRO A 293 16.67 26.39 3.09
CA PRO A 293 17.65 25.30 3.28
C PRO A 293 17.03 23.92 3.37
N SER A 294 15.76 23.81 3.77
CA SER A 294 15.02 22.56 3.85
C SER A 294 14.48 22.04 2.50
N ARG A 295 14.47 22.88 1.46
CA ARG A 295 14.02 22.54 0.11
C ARG A 295 15.18 22.55 -0.88
N VAL A 296 16.26 21.87 -0.54
CA VAL A 296 17.47 21.90 -1.33
C VAL A 296 17.40 21.00 -2.55
N ASN A 297 17.96 21.48 -3.63
CA ASN A 297 18.18 20.69 -4.83
C ASN A 297 19.66 20.28 -4.89
N ARG A 298 19.92 19.03 -5.32
CA ARG A 298 21.28 18.51 -5.47
C ARG A 298 22.18 19.40 -6.34
N VAL A 299 21.63 20.09 -7.33
CA VAL A 299 22.40 21.02 -8.20
C VAL A 299 22.95 22.24 -7.46
N TRP A 300 22.49 22.54 -6.25
CA TRP A 300 23.00 23.65 -5.43
C TRP A 300 24.26 23.28 -4.63
N GLY A 301 24.73 22.03 -4.73
CA GLY A 301 25.96 21.56 -4.13
C GLY A 301 25.78 20.90 -2.77
N GLU A 302 26.89 20.62 -2.11
CA GLU A 302 26.91 19.84 -0.86
C GLU A 302 26.44 20.61 0.37
N VAL A 303 26.73 21.90 0.46
CA VAL A 303 26.42 22.70 1.66
C VAL A 303 24.93 22.71 1.97
N PRO A 304 24.02 23.01 1.04
CA PRO A 304 22.58 22.92 1.30
C PRO A 304 22.15 21.50 1.71
N MET A 305 22.71 20.47 1.11
CA MET A 305 22.42 19.06 1.48
C MET A 305 22.85 18.74 2.90
N LEU A 306 24.00 19.24 3.35
CA LEU A 306 24.47 19.09 4.73
C LEU A 306 23.59 19.84 5.73
N ILE A 307 23.10 21.02 5.40
CA ILE A 307 22.15 21.77 6.21
C ILE A 307 20.84 20.99 6.37
N GLN A 308 20.33 20.42 5.27
CA GLN A 308 19.14 19.57 5.32
C GLN A 308 19.37 18.32 6.19
N ALA A 309 20.53 17.65 6.04
CA ALA A 309 20.88 16.49 6.87
C ALA A 309 20.96 16.85 8.36
N GLN A 310 21.52 18.01 8.69
CA GLN A 310 21.53 18.53 10.06
C GLN A 310 20.12 18.82 10.60
N GLY A 311 19.22 19.30 9.74
CA GLY A 311 17.81 19.48 10.09
C GLY A 311 17.18 18.16 10.50
N TYR A 312 17.34 17.12 9.70
CA TYR A 312 16.83 15.79 10.03
C TYR A 312 17.46 15.17 11.29
N ALA A 313 18.73 15.43 11.55
CA ALA A 313 19.38 14.92 12.75
C ALA A 313 18.92 15.58 14.05
N LYS A 314 18.22 16.73 13.98
CA LYS A 314 17.66 17.44 15.12
C LYS A 314 16.20 17.09 15.42
N THR A 315 15.51 16.47 14.47
CA THR A 315 14.10 16.04 14.58
C THR A 315 14.00 14.63 15.13
#